data_300858ff69e2ed3f6682cdc10373bcbc
#
_entry.id   300858ff69e2ed3f6682cdc10373bcbc
#
_cell.length_a   1.000
_cell.length_b   1.000
_cell.length_c   1.000
_cell.angle_alpha   90.00
_cell.angle_beta   90.00
_cell.angle_gamma   90.00
#
_symmetry.space_group_name_H-M   'P 1'
#
loop_
_entity.id
_entity.type
_entity.pdbx_description
1 polymer ?
#
loop_
_entity_poly.entity_id
_entity_poly.type
_entity_poly.pdbx_seq_one_letter_code
_entity_poly.pdbx_strand_id
1 'polypeptide(L)'
;LNRKEVYATTGTRMTLRVFAGWDFAEPEVQRPDFARAGYLRGVPMGGDLRNAPEGKAPAFMVRALRDVDGANLDRVQIVKGWLDGEGELHEQVYDVMCSDGRAIADEYRCDKPVGNTVDVEKATFTNSIGDALMLAYWKDPAFDPKQRAFYYIRVLEIPTPRWTTHDAAFFGVALPEGVPPTHQERAYTSPIWYSPGG
;
A
#
# COMPACT_ATOMS: atom_id res chain seq x y z
N LEU A 1 -8.19 2.76 -18.50
CA LEU A 1 -6.92 2.13 -18.91
C LEU A 1 -5.96 3.10 -19.59
N ASN A 2 -6.42 4.01 -20.47
CA ASN A 2 -5.54 4.91 -21.23
C ASN A 2 -4.63 5.80 -20.35
N ARG A 3 -5.08 6.22 -19.16
CA ARG A 3 -4.27 6.99 -18.20
C ARG A 3 -3.45 6.13 -17.26
N LYS A 4 -3.52 4.82 -17.37
CA LYS A 4 -2.89 3.85 -16.44
C LYS A 4 -3.28 4.05 -14.96
N GLU A 5 -4.27 4.88 -14.67
CA GLU A 5 -4.78 5.16 -13.33
C GLU A 5 -5.69 4.02 -12.88
N VAL A 6 -5.07 2.92 -12.48
CA VAL A 6 -5.74 1.69 -12.09
C VAL A 6 -5.03 1.03 -10.93
N TYR A 7 -5.77 0.23 -10.17
CA TYR A 7 -5.23 -0.70 -9.18
C TYR A 7 -6.00 -2.03 -9.26
N ALA A 8 -5.43 -3.07 -8.71
CA ALA A 8 -6.04 -4.38 -8.61
C ALA A 8 -6.09 -4.82 -7.14
N THR A 9 -7.08 -5.64 -6.79
CA THR A 9 -7.19 -6.28 -5.49
C THR A 9 -7.20 -7.79 -5.65
N THR A 10 -6.87 -8.51 -4.60
CA THR A 10 -6.88 -9.98 -4.60
C THR A 10 -8.25 -10.58 -4.29
N GLY A 11 -9.27 -9.75 -4.03
CA GLY A 11 -10.64 -10.22 -3.78
C GLY A 11 -11.57 -9.12 -3.27
N THR A 12 -11.12 -8.33 -2.33
CA THR A 12 -11.89 -7.29 -1.67
C THR A 12 -12.08 -6.05 -2.54
N ARG A 13 -13.10 -5.24 -2.24
CA ARG A 13 -13.42 -4.01 -2.95
C ARG A 13 -12.90 -2.78 -2.20
N MET A 14 -11.71 -2.89 -1.59
CA MET A 14 -11.10 -1.74 -0.94
C MET A 14 -10.89 -0.60 -1.94
N THR A 15 -11.06 0.63 -1.47
CA THR A 15 -10.89 1.83 -2.30
C THR A 15 -9.53 2.45 -2.04
N LEU A 16 -8.79 2.73 -3.12
CA LEU A 16 -7.44 3.27 -3.03
C LEU A 16 -7.26 4.48 -3.94
N ARG A 17 -6.71 5.57 -3.39
CA ARG A 17 -6.27 6.74 -4.15
C ARG A 17 -4.85 7.12 -3.77
N VAL A 18 -4.05 7.40 -4.79
CA VAL A 18 -2.63 7.73 -4.63
C VAL A 18 -2.26 8.88 -5.55
N PHE A 19 -1.51 9.82 -4.99
CA PHE A 19 -0.86 10.88 -5.73
C PHE A 19 0.59 11.03 -5.30
N ALA A 20 1.46 11.37 -6.24
CA ALA A 20 2.82 11.78 -5.95
C ALA A 20 3.12 13.15 -6.55
N GLY A 21 3.96 13.92 -5.88
CA GLY A 21 4.31 15.29 -6.31
C GLY A 21 5.50 15.83 -5.52
N TRP A 22 5.94 17.03 -5.86
CA TRP A 22 7.13 17.64 -5.26
C TRP A 22 6.82 18.52 -4.05
N ASP A 23 5.56 18.96 -3.88
CA ASP A 23 5.16 20.01 -2.95
C ASP A 23 3.98 19.61 -2.04
N PHE A 24 3.73 18.31 -1.88
CA PHE A 24 2.73 17.84 -0.93
C PHE A 24 3.24 17.92 0.50
N ALA A 25 2.32 18.25 1.41
CA ALA A 25 2.59 18.28 2.85
C ALA A 25 1.66 17.29 3.58
N GLU A 26 2.13 16.75 4.69
CA GLU A 26 1.41 15.73 5.46
C GLU A 26 -0.05 16.09 5.81
N PRO A 27 -0.40 17.32 6.25
CA PRO A 27 -1.79 17.65 6.58
C PRO A 27 -2.75 17.57 5.38
N GLU A 28 -2.23 17.58 4.16
CA GLU A 28 -3.06 17.59 2.95
C GLU A 28 -3.72 16.24 2.68
N VAL A 29 -3.15 15.15 3.22
CA VAL A 29 -3.78 13.83 3.09
C VAL A 29 -5.16 13.75 3.77
N GLN A 30 -5.41 14.61 4.77
CA GLN A 30 -6.68 14.66 5.50
C GLN A 30 -7.71 15.64 4.89
N ARG A 31 -7.29 16.53 3.98
CA ARG A 31 -8.15 17.59 3.47
C ARG A 31 -9.27 17.07 2.57
N PRO A 32 -10.47 17.66 2.62
CA PRO A 32 -11.58 17.28 1.74
C PRO A 32 -11.25 17.40 0.24
N ASP A 33 -10.41 18.37 -0.13
CA ASP A 33 -9.97 18.62 -1.50
C ASP A 33 -8.74 17.79 -1.93
N PHE A 34 -8.39 16.75 -1.18
CA PHE A 34 -7.27 15.83 -1.44
C PHE A 34 -7.11 15.44 -2.91
N ALA A 35 -8.19 14.96 -3.55
CA ALA A 35 -8.10 14.52 -4.94
C ALA A 35 -7.84 15.70 -5.90
N ARG A 36 -8.46 16.85 -5.66
CA ARG A 36 -8.23 18.07 -6.45
C ARG A 36 -6.79 18.54 -6.33
N ALA A 37 -6.26 18.59 -5.10
CA ALA A 37 -4.86 18.95 -4.85
C ALA A 37 -3.91 17.98 -5.55
N GLY A 38 -4.19 16.67 -5.47
CA GLY A 38 -3.42 15.61 -6.12
C GLY A 38 -3.33 15.78 -7.63
N TYR A 39 -4.45 16.00 -8.31
CA TYR A 39 -4.46 16.20 -9.77
C TYR A 39 -3.87 17.54 -10.22
N LEU A 40 -3.96 18.60 -9.42
CA LEU A 40 -3.45 19.92 -9.80
C LEU A 40 -1.94 20.08 -9.60
N ARG A 41 -1.35 19.40 -8.61
CA ARG A 41 0.04 19.62 -8.18
C ARG A 41 0.90 18.35 -8.26
N GLY A 42 0.34 17.25 -8.69
CA GLY A 42 1.04 15.98 -8.78
C GLY A 42 0.49 15.10 -9.87
N VAL A 43 0.83 13.84 -9.79
CA VAL A 43 0.39 12.78 -10.70
C VAL A 43 -0.32 11.67 -9.92
N PRO A 44 -1.39 11.07 -10.46
CA PRO A 44 -2.03 9.89 -9.86
C PRO A 44 -1.19 8.64 -10.08
N MET A 45 -1.61 7.51 -9.47
CA MET A 45 -1.09 6.19 -9.82
C MET A 45 -1.08 5.99 -11.35
N GLY A 46 -0.02 5.41 -11.88
CA GLY A 46 0.20 5.24 -13.32
C GLY A 46 0.78 6.46 -14.03
N GLY A 47 0.97 7.58 -13.32
CA GLY A 47 1.55 8.82 -13.86
C GLY A 47 3.08 8.83 -13.88
N ASP A 48 3.63 9.88 -14.48
CA ASP A 48 5.07 10.07 -14.64
C ASP A 48 5.51 11.37 -13.94
N LEU A 49 6.39 11.26 -12.94
CA LEU A 49 7.13 12.38 -12.36
C LEU A 49 8.38 12.65 -13.20
N ARG A 50 8.65 13.91 -13.46
CA ARG A 50 9.81 14.35 -14.26
C ARG A 50 10.44 15.58 -13.65
N ASN A 51 11.72 15.80 -13.98
CA ASN A 51 12.41 17.06 -13.68
C ASN A 51 12.31 17.42 -12.19
N ALA A 52 12.89 16.59 -11.33
CA ALA A 52 12.90 16.88 -9.89
C ALA A 52 13.45 18.29 -9.64
N PRO A 53 12.70 19.18 -8.96
CA PRO A 53 13.23 20.45 -8.54
C PRO A 53 14.42 20.25 -7.60
N GLU A 54 15.38 21.18 -7.65
CA GLU A 54 16.58 21.12 -6.83
C GLU A 54 16.25 20.97 -5.34
N GLY A 55 16.90 20.01 -4.68
CA GLY A 55 16.72 19.71 -3.26
C GLY A 55 15.37 19.10 -2.88
N LYS A 56 14.52 18.72 -3.86
CA LYS A 56 13.24 18.09 -3.57
C LYS A 56 13.27 16.58 -3.84
N ALA A 57 12.55 15.85 -3.00
CA ALA A 57 12.23 14.44 -3.20
C ALA A 57 10.71 14.26 -3.37
N PRO A 58 10.26 13.23 -4.10
CA PRO A 58 8.84 12.99 -4.30
C PRO A 58 8.14 12.68 -2.98
N ALA A 59 7.00 13.32 -2.78
CA ALA A 59 6.10 13.08 -1.66
C ALA A 59 4.84 12.39 -2.16
N PHE A 60 4.39 11.41 -1.40
CA PHE A 60 3.23 10.57 -1.72
C PHE A 60 2.12 10.80 -0.73
N MET A 61 0.90 10.91 -1.24
CA MET A 61 -0.32 10.95 -0.45
C MET A 61 -1.18 9.74 -0.81
N VAL A 62 -1.54 8.94 0.18
CA VAL A 62 -2.32 7.72 0.01
C VAL A 62 -3.56 7.76 0.88
N ARG A 63 -4.71 7.45 0.29
CA ARG A 63 -5.95 7.16 1.01
C ARG A 63 -6.39 5.75 0.67
N ALA A 64 -6.55 4.92 1.68
CA ALA A 64 -7.06 3.57 1.57
C ALA A 64 -8.25 3.38 2.51
N LEU A 65 -9.37 2.93 1.97
CA LEU A 65 -10.58 2.60 2.72
C LEU A 65 -10.87 1.11 2.51
N ARG A 66 -11.12 0.39 3.60
CA ARG A 66 -11.48 -1.03 3.52
C ARG A 66 -12.76 -1.25 2.72
N ASP A 67 -12.97 -2.45 2.23
CA ASP A 67 -14.28 -2.90 1.77
C ASP A 67 -15.27 -2.87 2.96
N VAL A 68 -16.49 -2.39 2.75
CA VAL A 68 -17.52 -2.34 3.79
C VAL A 68 -17.85 -3.73 4.34
N ASP A 69 -17.81 -4.76 3.50
CA ASP A 69 -18.05 -6.15 3.84
C ASP A 69 -16.75 -6.93 4.14
N GLY A 70 -15.59 -6.27 4.02
CA GLY A 70 -14.26 -6.88 4.15
C GLY A 70 -13.59 -6.64 5.51
N ALA A 71 -12.31 -6.98 5.54
CA ALA A 71 -11.47 -6.86 6.71
C ALA A 71 -10.89 -5.44 6.86
N ASN A 72 -10.53 -5.06 8.09
CA ASN A 72 -9.76 -3.85 8.35
C ASN A 72 -8.39 -3.93 7.68
N LEU A 73 -7.79 -2.76 7.46
CA LEU A 73 -6.46 -2.62 6.87
C LEU A 73 -5.38 -2.81 7.94
N ASP A 74 -4.34 -3.54 7.58
CA ASP A 74 -3.15 -3.76 8.41
C ASP A 74 -2.14 -2.62 8.23
N ARG A 75 -1.74 -2.35 6.98
CA ARG A 75 -0.70 -1.36 6.68
C ARG A 75 -0.71 -0.91 5.23
N VAL A 76 -0.11 0.25 5.02
CA VAL A 76 0.21 0.78 3.69
C VAL A 76 1.71 0.66 3.47
N GLN A 77 2.09 0.15 2.31
CA GLN A 77 3.47 0.01 1.87
C GLN A 77 3.70 0.80 0.59
N ILE A 78 4.89 1.39 0.46
CA ILE A 78 5.42 1.87 -0.80
C ILE A 78 6.57 0.95 -1.19
N VAL A 79 6.50 0.40 -2.38
CA VAL A 79 7.60 -0.36 -2.99
C VAL A 79 8.28 0.54 -4.00
N LYS A 80 9.55 0.83 -3.75
CA LYS A 80 10.43 1.59 -4.63
C LYS A 80 11.35 0.63 -5.35
N GLY A 81 11.39 0.70 -6.68
CA GLY A 81 12.45 0.10 -7.48
C GLY A 81 13.24 1.19 -8.18
N TRP A 82 14.56 1.03 -8.31
CA TRP A 82 15.39 2.00 -9.01
C TRP A 82 16.57 1.33 -9.73
N LEU A 83 17.06 2.05 -10.71
CA LEU A 83 18.29 1.70 -11.45
C LEU A 83 19.40 2.64 -10.98
N ASP A 84 20.48 2.09 -10.48
CA ASP A 84 21.63 2.88 -10.07
C ASP A 84 22.52 3.34 -11.23
N GLY A 85 23.60 4.06 -10.91
CA GLY A 85 24.54 4.58 -11.92
C GLY A 85 25.39 3.49 -12.62
N GLU A 86 25.43 2.28 -12.09
CA GLU A 86 26.13 1.13 -12.63
C GLU A 86 25.20 0.24 -13.47
N GLY A 87 23.91 0.54 -13.46
CA GLY A 87 22.88 -0.22 -14.19
C GLY A 87 22.30 -1.38 -13.42
N GLU A 88 22.57 -1.48 -12.10
CA GLU A 88 22.02 -2.51 -11.24
C GLU A 88 20.62 -2.13 -10.73
N LEU A 89 19.75 -3.15 -10.64
CA LEU A 89 18.38 -3.00 -10.15
C LEU A 89 18.31 -3.19 -8.65
N HIS A 90 17.64 -2.28 -7.98
CA HIS A 90 17.41 -2.32 -6.55
C HIS A 90 15.92 -2.23 -6.23
N GLU A 91 15.52 -2.78 -5.08
CA GLU A 91 14.18 -2.67 -4.53
C GLU A 91 14.23 -2.42 -3.03
N GLN A 92 13.35 -1.54 -2.55
CA GLN A 92 13.11 -1.33 -1.12
C GLN A 92 11.62 -1.23 -0.85
N VAL A 93 11.17 -1.93 0.18
CA VAL A 93 9.79 -1.85 0.68
C VAL A 93 9.77 -1.01 1.94
N TYR A 94 8.92 0.03 1.94
CA TYR A 94 8.70 0.92 3.07
C TYR A 94 7.28 0.70 3.60
N ASP A 95 7.11 0.28 4.86
CA ASP A 95 5.85 0.46 5.57
C ASP A 95 5.73 1.95 5.87
N VAL A 96 4.69 2.61 5.37
CA VAL A 96 4.51 4.07 5.50
C VAL A 96 3.37 4.44 6.43
N MET A 97 2.53 3.46 6.77
CA MET A 97 1.49 3.56 7.78
C MET A 97 1.13 2.17 8.30
N CYS A 98 1.06 2.04 9.61
CA CYS A 98 0.67 0.82 10.32
C CYS A 98 -0.60 1.09 11.11
N SER A 99 -1.56 0.17 11.13
CA SER A 99 -2.80 0.28 11.90
C SER A 99 -2.57 0.15 13.41
N ASP A 100 -3.61 0.39 14.19
CA ASP A 100 -3.62 0.23 15.65
C ASP A 100 -2.54 1.07 16.37
N GLY A 101 -2.12 2.20 15.78
CA GLY A 101 -1.10 3.06 16.34
C GLY A 101 0.29 2.40 16.45
N ARG A 102 0.54 1.30 15.73
CA ARG A 102 1.87 0.68 15.65
C ARG A 102 2.88 1.64 15.02
N ALA A 103 4.07 1.68 15.58
CA ALA A 103 5.15 2.50 15.07
C ALA A 103 5.82 1.87 13.84
N ILE A 104 6.49 2.70 13.04
CA ILE A 104 7.42 2.24 12.02
C ILE A 104 8.80 2.19 12.69
N ALA A 105 9.35 0.99 12.81
CA ALA A 105 10.66 0.73 13.39
C ALA A 105 11.78 0.86 12.35
N ASP A 106 13.00 0.51 12.75
CA ASP A 106 14.13 0.39 11.86
C ASP A 106 13.81 -0.52 10.65
N GLU A 107 14.55 -0.34 9.56
CA GLU A 107 14.31 -1.05 8.30
C GLU A 107 12.95 -0.76 7.64
N TYR A 108 12.26 0.30 8.06
CA TYR A 108 10.98 0.74 7.50
C TYR A 108 9.88 -0.33 7.61
N ARG A 109 9.78 -0.99 8.76
CA ARG A 109 8.74 -2.00 9.05
C ARG A 109 7.90 -1.60 10.25
N CYS A 110 6.64 -2.04 10.27
CA CYS A 110 5.83 -1.96 11.49
C CYS A 110 6.56 -2.70 12.62
N ASP A 111 6.62 -2.09 13.80
CA ASP A 111 7.37 -2.57 14.98
C ASP A 111 6.94 -3.96 15.47
N LYS A 112 5.72 -4.34 15.16
CA LYS A 112 5.13 -5.63 15.50
C LYS A 112 4.05 -6.05 14.49
N PRO A 113 3.74 -7.34 14.39
CA PRO A 113 2.65 -7.82 13.55
C PRO A 113 1.29 -7.28 14.02
N VAL A 114 0.33 -7.14 13.11
CA VAL A 114 -1.05 -6.69 13.40
C VAL A 114 -1.83 -7.68 14.30
N GLY A 115 -1.40 -8.93 14.33
CA GLY A 115 -2.11 -10.00 15.01
C GLY A 115 -3.03 -10.78 14.08
N ASN A 116 -3.89 -11.62 14.67
CA ASN A 116 -4.80 -12.48 13.92
C ASN A 116 -6.09 -12.71 14.74
N THR A 117 -7.25 -12.48 14.14
CA THR A 117 -8.57 -12.66 14.76
C THR A 117 -9.37 -13.78 14.12
N VAL A 118 -8.73 -14.60 13.29
CA VAL A 118 -9.40 -15.69 12.56
C VAL A 118 -9.73 -16.86 13.50
N ASP A 119 -11.00 -17.25 13.51
CA ASP A 119 -11.48 -18.52 14.02
C ASP A 119 -11.44 -19.54 12.87
N VAL A 120 -10.43 -20.41 12.88
CA VAL A 120 -10.20 -21.37 11.79
C VAL A 120 -11.31 -22.43 11.72
N GLU A 121 -11.87 -22.85 12.86
CA GLU A 121 -12.92 -23.88 12.90
C GLU A 121 -14.22 -23.38 12.27
N LYS A 122 -14.54 -22.10 12.49
CA LYS A 122 -15.76 -21.47 11.94
C LYS A 122 -15.53 -20.74 10.62
N ALA A 123 -14.28 -20.64 10.19
CA ALA A 123 -13.86 -19.82 9.05
C ALA A 123 -14.39 -18.36 9.13
N THR A 124 -14.28 -17.74 10.30
CA THR A 124 -14.71 -16.36 10.57
C THR A 124 -13.56 -15.51 11.08
N PHE A 125 -13.71 -14.20 11.08
CA PHE A 125 -12.78 -13.24 11.67
C PHE A 125 -13.53 -12.07 12.28
N THR A 126 -12.85 -11.23 13.06
CA THR A 126 -13.41 -9.99 13.58
C THR A 126 -12.53 -8.79 13.21
N ASN A 127 -13.17 -7.64 13.01
CA ASN A 127 -12.50 -6.35 12.78
C ASN A 127 -12.16 -5.65 14.11
N SER A 128 -11.67 -6.41 15.11
CA SER A 128 -11.24 -5.87 16.42
C SER A 128 -9.79 -5.36 16.42
N ILE A 129 -9.07 -5.56 15.31
CA ILE A 129 -7.73 -5.03 15.02
C ILE A 129 -7.74 -4.40 13.63
N GLY A 130 -6.70 -3.64 13.33
CA GLY A 130 -6.63 -2.94 12.04
C GLY A 130 -7.50 -1.69 11.96
N ASP A 131 -7.31 -0.87 10.94
CA ASP A 131 -8.02 0.38 10.73
C ASP A 131 -8.93 0.32 9.50
N ALA A 132 -10.12 0.91 9.58
CA ALA A 132 -11.05 0.99 8.44
C ALA A 132 -10.60 1.98 7.36
N LEU A 133 -9.87 3.02 7.74
CA LEU A 133 -9.36 4.08 6.88
C LEU A 133 -7.90 4.36 7.22
N MET A 134 -7.05 4.36 6.20
CA MET A 134 -5.64 4.73 6.34
C MET A 134 -5.33 5.93 5.46
N LEU A 135 -4.65 6.93 6.05
CA LEU A 135 -4.28 8.19 5.42
C LEU A 135 -2.76 8.35 5.57
N ALA A 136 -2.01 7.93 4.58
CA ALA A 136 -0.56 7.95 4.64
C ALA A 136 0.05 9.11 3.85
N TYR A 137 1.04 9.75 4.44
CA TYR A 137 1.97 10.66 3.78
C TYR A 137 3.39 10.10 3.92
N TRP A 138 4.13 10.12 2.82
CA TRP A 138 5.52 9.68 2.83
C TRP A 138 6.33 10.47 1.81
N LYS A 139 7.55 10.81 2.18
CA LYS A 139 8.53 11.47 1.31
C LYS A 139 9.74 10.55 1.18
N ASP A 140 10.22 10.30 -0.03
CA ASP A 140 11.34 9.40 -0.26
C ASP A 140 12.62 9.89 0.43
N PRO A 141 13.11 9.19 1.49
CA PRO A 141 14.29 9.61 2.22
C PRO A 141 15.60 9.33 1.48
N ALA A 142 15.55 8.45 0.47
CA ALA A 142 16.71 8.01 -0.29
C ALA A 142 16.54 8.31 -1.80
N PHE A 143 15.93 9.46 -2.11
CA PHE A 143 15.73 9.87 -3.49
C PHE A 143 17.01 10.42 -4.11
N ASP A 144 17.39 9.88 -5.26
CA ASP A 144 18.45 10.42 -6.11
C ASP A 144 17.82 10.94 -7.43
N PRO A 145 17.89 12.25 -7.70
CA PRO A 145 17.30 12.84 -8.91
C PRO A 145 17.99 12.39 -10.22
N LYS A 146 19.14 11.72 -10.14
CA LYS A 146 19.85 11.19 -11.30
C LYS A 146 19.44 9.77 -11.67
N GLN A 147 18.76 9.06 -10.79
CA GLN A 147 18.37 7.69 -10.97
C GLN A 147 16.93 7.57 -11.47
N ARG A 148 16.69 6.64 -12.37
CA ARG A 148 15.32 6.25 -12.74
C ARG A 148 14.73 5.40 -11.63
N ALA A 149 13.48 5.68 -11.28
CA ALA A 149 12.78 4.94 -10.23
C ALA A 149 11.30 4.72 -10.58
N PHE A 150 10.69 3.73 -9.95
CA PHE A 150 9.25 3.59 -9.92
C PHE A 150 8.79 3.33 -8.49
N TYR A 151 7.55 3.69 -8.23
CA TYR A 151 6.91 3.51 -6.92
C TYR A 151 5.52 2.95 -7.13
N TYR A 152 5.19 1.86 -6.47
CA TYR A 152 3.80 1.41 -6.39
C TYR A 152 3.38 1.24 -4.93
N ILE A 153 2.09 1.39 -4.70
CA ILE A 153 1.51 1.26 -3.37
C ILE A 153 0.89 -0.12 -3.24
N ARG A 154 1.15 -0.76 -2.10
CA ARG A 154 0.52 -1.99 -1.68
C ARG A 154 -0.19 -1.75 -0.36
N VAL A 155 -1.48 -2.09 -0.28
CA VAL A 155 -2.27 -2.02 0.95
C VAL A 155 -2.65 -3.44 1.33
N LEU A 156 -2.44 -3.79 2.59
CA LEU A 156 -2.77 -5.12 3.11
C LEU A 156 -3.91 -5.02 4.11
N GLU A 157 -4.84 -5.98 4.06
CA GLU A 157 -5.83 -6.21 5.10
C GLU A 157 -5.23 -7.02 6.27
N ILE A 158 -5.91 -7.03 7.42
CA ILE A 158 -5.62 -7.99 8.49
C ILE A 158 -5.84 -9.43 7.99
N PRO A 159 -5.29 -10.46 8.65
CA PRO A 159 -5.52 -11.85 8.26
C PRO A 159 -7.00 -12.21 8.22
N THR A 160 -7.41 -12.93 7.17
CA THR A 160 -8.74 -13.48 6.96
C THR A 160 -8.66 -14.98 6.66
N PRO A 161 -9.73 -15.76 6.85
CA PRO A 161 -9.74 -17.16 6.47
C PRO A 161 -9.46 -17.33 4.97
N ARG A 162 -8.62 -18.28 4.63
CA ARG A 162 -8.38 -18.65 3.24
C ARG A 162 -9.61 -19.41 2.70
N TRP A 163 -9.81 -19.43 1.37
CA TRP A 163 -10.91 -20.18 0.74
C TRP A 163 -10.91 -21.66 1.15
N THR A 164 -9.73 -22.29 1.28
CA THR A 164 -9.61 -23.68 1.78
C THR A 164 -10.11 -23.85 3.21
N THR A 165 -10.02 -22.83 4.04
CA THR A 165 -10.52 -22.83 5.41
C THR A 165 -12.05 -22.75 5.42
N HIS A 166 -12.65 -21.94 4.53
CA HIS A 166 -14.10 -21.94 4.34
C HIS A 166 -14.62 -23.30 3.89
N ASP A 167 -13.95 -23.93 2.92
CA ASP A 167 -14.33 -25.27 2.43
C ASP A 167 -14.19 -26.32 3.55
N ALA A 168 -13.08 -26.30 4.29
CA ALA A 168 -12.86 -27.22 5.41
C ALA A 168 -13.96 -27.10 6.47
N ALA A 169 -14.31 -25.89 6.86
CA ALA A 169 -15.39 -25.63 7.82
C ALA A 169 -16.77 -26.06 7.27
N PHE A 170 -17.06 -25.76 6.01
CA PHE A 170 -18.35 -26.08 5.40
C PHE A 170 -18.56 -27.61 5.22
N PHE A 171 -17.52 -28.32 4.77
CA PHE A 171 -17.61 -29.77 4.52
C PHE A 171 -17.21 -30.64 5.72
N GLY A 172 -16.74 -30.04 6.81
CA GLY A 172 -16.30 -30.78 8.00
C GLY A 172 -15.06 -31.65 7.75
N VAL A 173 -14.15 -31.20 6.88
CA VAL A 173 -12.92 -31.92 6.52
C VAL A 173 -11.68 -31.20 7.05
N ALA A 174 -10.59 -31.93 7.21
CA ALA A 174 -9.32 -31.33 7.63
C ALA A 174 -8.74 -30.43 6.52
N LEU A 175 -8.04 -29.37 6.94
CA LEU A 175 -7.24 -28.58 6.02
C LEU A 175 -6.12 -29.46 5.40
N PRO A 176 -5.81 -29.30 4.12
CA PRO A 176 -4.69 -29.97 3.50
C PRO A 176 -3.36 -29.62 4.20
N GLU A 177 -2.48 -30.60 4.32
CA GLU A 177 -1.15 -30.39 4.90
C GLU A 177 -0.35 -29.32 4.15
N GLY A 178 0.35 -28.44 4.88
CA GLY A 178 1.16 -27.37 4.30
C GLY A 178 0.39 -26.17 3.76
N VAL A 179 -0.95 -26.17 3.79
CA VAL A 179 -1.76 -25.03 3.36
C VAL A 179 -2.04 -24.11 4.54
N PRO A 180 -1.61 -22.83 4.52
CA PRO A 180 -1.89 -21.90 5.61
C PRO A 180 -3.40 -21.63 5.70
N PRO A 181 -3.97 -21.61 6.92
CA PRO A 181 -5.40 -21.40 7.14
C PRO A 181 -5.86 -19.96 6.84
N THR A 182 -4.92 -19.01 6.84
CA THR A 182 -5.21 -17.59 6.69
C THR A 182 -4.36 -16.95 5.60
N HIS A 183 -4.84 -15.85 5.09
CA HIS A 183 -4.09 -14.96 4.20
C HIS A 183 -4.42 -13.50 4.48
N GLN A 184 -3.66 -12.58 3.90
CA GLN A 184 -3.97 -11.15 3.88
C GLN A 184 -4.32 -10.74 2.45
N GLU A 185 -5.56 -10.30 2.25
CA GLU A 185 -5.97 -9.67 0.99
C GLU A 185 -5.23 -8.34 0.81
N ARG A 186 -5.08 -7.90 -0.42
CA ARG A 186 -4.26 -6.73 -0.71
C ARG A 186 -4.68 -6.03 -2.00
N ALA A 187 -4.31 -4.76 -2.09
CA ALA A 187 -4.38 -3.97 -3.31
C ALA A 187 -2.97 -3.61 -3.80
N TYR A 188 -2.83 -3.49 -5.12
CA TYR A 188 -1.62 -3.02 -5.80
C TYR A 188 -1.99 -1.94 -6.81
N THR A 189 -1.31 -0.80 -6.75
CA THR A 189 -1.52 0.27 -7.74
C THR A 189 -0.64 0.09 -8.97
N SER A 190 -1.05 0.73 -10.08
CA SER A 190 -0.11 1.04 -11.14
C SER A 190 1.04 1.88 -10.60
N PRO A 191 2.28 1.65 -11.08
CA PRO A 191 3.44 2.39 -10.60
C PRO A 191 3.41 3.86 -11.05
N ILE A 192 3.91 4.74 -10.20
CA ILE A 192 4.31 6.10 -10.56
C ILE A 192 5.77 6.04 -10.92
N TRP A 193 6.09 6.50 -12.13
CA TRP A 193 7.45 6.47 -12.67
C TRP A 193 8.15 7.79 -12.42
N TYR A 194 9.44 7.72 -12.13
CA TYR A 194 10.30 8.89 -12.13
C TYR A 194 11.39 8.74 -13.20
N SER A 195 11.55 9.77 -14.01
CA SER A 195 12.63 9.88 -14.98
C SER A 195 13.39 11.18 -14.76
N PRO A 196 14.73 11.13 -14.62
CA PRO A 196 15.58 12.32 -14.64
C PRO A 196 15.30 13.18 -15.88
N GLY A 197 15.47 14.49 -15.74
CA GLY A 197 15.52 15.38 -16.90
C GLY A 197 16.73 15.04 -17.76
N GLY A 198 16.52 14.98 -19.08
CA GLY A 198 17.59 14.89 -20.06
C GLY A 198 18.27 16.24 -20.28
#